data_78b57c9ec92867eb802dbdadf0afd93b
#
_entry.id   78b57c9ec92867eb802dbdadf0afd93b
#
_cell.length_a   1.000
_cell.length_b   1.000
_cell.length_c   1.000
_cell.angle_alpha   90.00
_cell.angle_beta   90.00
_cell.angle_gamma   90.00
#
_symmetry.space_group_name_H-M   'P 1'
#
loop_
_entity.id
_entity.type
_entity.pdbx_description
1 polymer ?
#
loop_
_entity_poly.entity_id
_entity_poly.type
_entity_poly.pdbx_seq_one_letter_code
_entity_poly.pdbx_strand_id
1 'polypeptide(L)'
;KSITMSVEQIITDKLNHAFAPLHLEVINESNRHHVPPNSETHFKVVVVSDQFSEQRLLARHRLVNQALADELAKGVHALSINAYTQPEWQALDEVPKTPNCKG
;
A
#
# COMPACT_ATOMS: atom_id res chain seq x y z
N LYS A 1 6.98 29.44 3.56
CA LYS A 1 6.04 28.64 4.30
C LYS A 1 6.30 27.16 4.10
N SER A 2 6.46 26.45 5.15
CA SER A 2 6.72 25.03 5.06
C SER A 2 5.50 24.25 5.51
N ILE A 3 5.24 23.18 4.80
CA ILE A 3 4.16 22.30 5.12
C ILE A 3 4.78 20.95 5.47
N THR A 4 4.49 20.50 6.66
CA THR A 4 4.97 19.20 7.07
C THR A 4 3.98 18.15 6.55
N MET A 5 4.47 17.27 5.71
CA MET A 5 3.65 16.20 5.19
C MET A 5 3.69 15.03 6.15
N SER A 6 2.54 14.41 6.36
CA SER A 6 2.50 13.18 7.12
C SER A 6 3.17 12.07 6.32
N VAL A 7 3.55 11.02 7.01
CA VAL A 7 4.13 9.85 6.33
C VAL A 7 3.13 9.26 5.36
N GLU A 8 1.86 9.24 5.75
CA GLU A 8 0.81 8.76 4.86
C GLU A 8 0.80 9.54 3.55
N GLN A 9 0.92 10.86 3.62
CA GLN A 9 0.93 11.69 2.43
C GLN A 9 2.16 11.42 1.58
N ILE A 10 3.30 11.25 2.21
CA ILE A 10 4.54 10.97 1.50
C ILE A 10 4.43 9.63 0.77
N ILE A 11 3.90 8.62 1.44
CA ILE A 11 3.72 7.31 0.82
C ILE A 11 2.79 7.42 -0.37
N THR A 12 1.68 8.14 -0.21
CA THR A 12 0.72 8.34 -1.28
C THR A 12 1.38 8.98 -2.49
N ASP A 13 2.12 10.04 -2.26
CA ASP A 13 2.77 10.76 -3.36
C ASP A 13 3.80 9.88 -4.07
N LYS A 14 4.59 9.14 -3.32
CA LYS A 14 5.61 8.29 -3.93
C LYS A 14 5.00 7.17 -4.75
N LEU A 15 3.93 6.56 -4.26
CA LEU A 15 3.29 5.48 -4.99
C LEU A 15 2.58 5.99 -6.24
N ASN A 16 1.97 7.17 -6.16
CA ASN A 16 1.38 7.79 -7.34
C ASN A 16 2.44 8.06 -8.40
N HIS A 17 3.57 8.55 -7.97
CA HIS A 17 4.64 8.90 -8.89
C HIS A 17 5.29 7.66 -9.50
N ALA A 18 5.48 6.63 -8.70
CA ALA A 18 6.19 5.44 -9.15
C ALA A 18 5.35 4.55 -10.06
N PHE A 19 4.06 4.45 -9.79
CA PHE A 19 3.24 3.44 -10.45
C PHE A 19 2.07 4.00 -11.25
N ALA A 20 1.77 5.29 -11.11
CA ALA A 20 0.62 5.91 -11.77
C ALA A 20 -0.62 5.03 -11.61
N PRO A 21 -1.00 4.69 -10.39
CA PRO A 21 -2.02 3.68 -10.15
C PRO A 21 -3.39 4.13 -10.59
N LEU A 22 -4.19 3.16 -11.00
CA LEU A 22 -5.60 3.37 -11.30
C LEU A 22 -6.40 3.53 -10.02
N HIS A 23 -5.92 2.92 -8.94
CA HIS A 23 -6.53 3.01 -7.63
C HIS A 23 -5.42 2.92 -6.59
N LEU A 24 -5.52 3.74 -5.56
CA LEU A 24 -4.51 3.75 -4.51
C LEU A 24 -5.18 4.02 -3.18
N GLU A 25 -4.90 3.17 -2.21
CA GLU A 25 -5.30 3.41 -0.82
C GLU A 25 -4.08 3.31 0.06
N VAL A 26 -3.95 4.26 0.96
CA VAL A 26 -2.88 4.24 1.96
C VAL A 26 -3.56 4.45 3.31
N ILE A 27 -3.45 3.45 4.16
CA ILE A 27 -4.17 3.43 5.43
C ILE A 27 -3.17 3.33 6.56
N ASN A 28 -3.26 4.25 7.49
CA ASN A 28 -2.44 4.20 8.69
C ASN A 28 -3.13 3.30 9.70
N GLU A 29 -2.53 2.16 9.97
CA GLU A 29 -3.10 1.19 10.90
C GLU A 29 -2.39 1.18 12.23
N SER A 30 -1.60 2.19 12.53
CA SER A 30 -0.83 2.23 13.77
C SER A 30 -1.71 2.14 15.01
N ASN A 31 -2.91 2.71 14.94
CA ASN A 31 -3.79 2.71 16.10
C ASN A 31 -4.38 1.35 16.42
N ARG A 32 -4.13 0.35 15.61
CA ARG A 32 -4.53 -1.03 15.92
C ARG A 32 -3.50 -1.73 16.79
N HIS A 33 -2.44 -1.04 17.12
CA HIS A 33 -1.35 -1.58 17.92
C HIS A 33 -1.20 -0.73 19.16
N HIS A 34 -0.47 -1.24 20.12
CA HIS A 34 -0.23 -0.49 21.36
C HIS A 34 0.88 0.52 21.12
N VAL A 35 0.52 1.61 20.49
CA VAL A 35 1.45 2.68 20.15
C VAL A 35 0.82 4.01 20.52
N PRO A 36 1.62 5.06 20.67
CA PRO A 36 1.09 6.38 21.00
C PRO A 36 0.12 6.89 19.93
N PRO A 37 -0.80 7.76 20.30
CA PRO A 37 -1.67 8.40 19.33
C PRO A 37 -0.87 9.12 18.27
N ASN A 38 -1.41 9.20 17.08
CA ASN A 38 -0.79 9.88 15.94
C ASN A 38 0.48 9.21 15.44
N SER A 39 0.70 7.96 15.83
CA SER A 39 1.83 7.21 15.31
C SER A 39 1.64 6.90 13.84
N GLU A 40 2.75 6.80 13.13
CA GLU A 40 2.74 6.46 11.71
C GLU A 40 3.77 5.38 11.45
N THR A 41 3.57 4.23 12.09
CA THR A 41 4.53 3.14 12.05
C THR A 41 4.02 1.91 11.32
N HIS A 42 2.71 1.80 11.14
CA HIS A 42 2.10 0.61 10.50
C HIS A 42 1.14 1.10 9.43
N PHE A 43 1.39 0.67 8.19
CA PHE A 43 0.58 1.10 7.06
C PHE A 43 0.12 -0.08 6.23
N LYS A 44 -1.04 0.09 5.63
CA LYS A 44 -1.54 -0.82 4.60
C LYS A 44 -1.68 -0.02 3.32
N VAL A 45 -1.15 -0.55 2.23
CA VAL A 45 -1.30 0.09 0.94
C VAL A 45 -1.98 -0.86 -0.04
N VAL A 46 -2.88 -0.31 -0.84
CA VAL A 46 -3.51 -1.02 -1.93
C VAL A 46 -3.18 -0.26 -3.20
N VAL A 47 -2.45 -0.89 -4.10
CA VAL A 47 -1.98 -0.25 -5.33
C VAL A 47 -2.46 -1.07 -6.51
N VAL A 48 -3.24 -0.45 -7.38
CA VAL A 48 -3.73 -1.09 -8.59
C VAL A 48 -3.07 -0.41 -9.77
N SER A 49 -2.21 -1.12 -10.47
CA SER A 49 -1.42 -0.53 -11.55
C SER A 49 -1.14 -1.56 -12.62
N ASP A 50 -1.23 -1.13 -13.86
CA ASP A 50 -0.88 -1.99 -14.99
C ASP A 50 0.61 -2.32 -15.01
N GLN A 51 1.42 -1.57 -14.28
CA GLN A 51 2.85 -1.87 -14.19
C GLN A 51 3.12 -3.19 -13.49
N PHE A 52 2.15 -3.71 -12.76
CA PHE A 52 2.29 -5.00 -12.11
C PHE A 52 1.96 -6.16 -13.04
N SER A 53 1.51 -5.86 -14.25
CA SER A 53 1.22 -6.89 -15.23
C SER A 53 2.50 -7.71 -15.48
N GLU A 54 2.36 -9.03 -15.48
CA GLU A 54 3.48 -9.93 -15.69
C GLU A 54 4.50 -9.93 -14.54
N GLN A 55 4.16 -9.31 -13.43
CA GLN A 55 5.01 -9.33 -12.25
C GLN A 55 4.42 -10.29 -11.23
N ARG A 56 5.26 -11.12 -10.65
CA ARG A 56 4.81 -11.99 -9.56
C ARG A 56 4.64 -11.17 -8.30
N LEU A 57 3.90 -11.71 -7.35
CA LEU A 57 3.63 -10.99 -6.11
C LEU A 57 4.90 -10.52 -5.42
N LEU A 58 5.90 -11.38 -5.35
CA LEU A 58 7.14 -11.01 -4.70
C LEU A 58 7.81 -9.83 -5.40
N ALA A 59 7.78 -9.83 -6.74
CA ALA A 59 8.37 -8.74 -7.50
C ALA A 59 7.60 -7.43 -7.26
N ARG A 60 6.28 -7.53 -7.20
CA ARG A 60 5.45 -6.35 -6.91
C ARG A 60 5.79 -5.75 -5.55
N HIS A 61 5.91 -6.61 -4.54
CA HIS A 61 6.26 -6.17 -3.21
C HIS A 61 7.63 -5.51 -3.19
N ARG A 62 8.57 -6.05 -3.95
CA ARG A 62 9.90 -5.43 -4.02
C ARG A 62 9.84 -4.05 -4.63
N LEU A 63 9.04 -3.89 -5.67
CA LEU A 63 8.91 -2.57 -6.31
C LEU A 63 8.33 -1.55 -5.34
N VAL A 64 7.30 -1.92 -4.60
CA VAL A 64 6.72 -1.02 -3.62
C VAL A 64 7.71 -0.72 -2.50
N ASN A 65 8.40 -1.75 -2.01
CA ASN A 65 9.40 -1.54 -0.95
C ASN A 65 10.50 -0.60 -1.42
N GLN A 66 10.94 -0.73 -2.66
CA GLN A 66 11.96 0.16 -3.20
C GLN A 66 11.46 1.60 -3.29
N ALA A 67 10.22 1.77 -3.69
CA ALA A 67 9.65 3.11 -3.79
C ALA A 67 9.55 3.77 -2.42
N LEU A 68 9.37 2.99 -1.37
CA LEU A 68 9.19 3.50 -0.02
C LEU A 68 10.39 3.23 0.88
N ALA A 69 11.56 2.98 0.28
CA ALA A 69 12.74 2.59 1.05
C ALA A 69 13.09 3.60 2.14
N ASP A 70 12.97 4.89 1.84
CA ASP A 70 13.31 5.93 2.81
C ASP A 70 12.39 5.87 4.02
N GLU A 71 11.10 5.69 3.78
CA GLU A 71 10.13 5.64 4.87
C GLU A 71 10.34 4.40 5.72
N LEU A 72 10.62 3.27 5.08
CA LEU A 72 10.88 2.04 5.80
C LEU A 72 12.14 2.15 6.66
N ALA A 73 13.12 2.89 6.19
CA ALA A 73 14.35 3.10 6.95
C ALA A 73 14.15 4.06 8.12
N LYS A 74 13.18 4.96 8.03
CA LYS A 74 13.06 6.05 9.00
C LYS A 74 12.11 5.77 10.14
N GLY A 75 11.09 4.98 9.93
CA GLY A 75 10.17 4.80 11.03
C GLY A 75 8.95 3.96 10.75
N VAL A 76 8.74 3.57 9.51
CA VAL A 76 7.65 2.65 9.20
C VAL A 76 8.12 1.25 9.56
N HIS A 77 7.52 0.67 10.58
CA HIS A 77 7.94 -0.64 11.07
C HIS A 77 7.31 -1.78 10.29
N ALA A 78 6.11 -1.57 9.79
CA ALA A 78 5.39 -2.61 9.08
C ALA A 78 4.62 -2.01 7.93
N LEU A 79 4.65 -2.69 6.80
CA LEU A 79 3.96 -2.26 5.60
C LEU A 79 3.28 -3.46 4.99
N SER A 80 1.96 -3.42 4.96
CA SER A 80 1.16 -4.45 4.31
C SER A 80 0.90 -4.00 2.88
N ILE A 81 1.33 -4.80 1.92
CA ILE A 81 1.29 -4.43 0.51
C ILE A 81 0.28 -5.31 -0.21
N ASN A 82 -0.65 -4.66 -0.88
CA ASN A 82 -1.63 -5.34 -1.73
C ASN A 82 -1.51 -4.71 -3.12
N ALA A 83 -0.91 -5.44 -4.03
CA ALA A 83 -0.59 -4.94 -5.36
C ALA A 83 -1.33 -5.76 -6.41
N TYR A 84 -2.11 -5.08 -7.24
CA TYR A 84 -2.97 -5.73 -8.23
C TYR A 84 -2.82 -5.06 -9.58
N THR A 85 -3.06 -5.85 -10.63
CA THR A 85 -3.38 -5.26 -11.93
C THR A 85 -4.86 -4.91 -11.95
N GLN A 86 -5.27 -4.15 -12.96
CA GLN A 86 -6.67 -3.77 -13.08
C GLN A 86 -7.59 -5.00 -13.21
N PRO A 87 -7.29 -5.97 -14.06
CA PRO A 87 -8.18 -7.15 -14.13
C PRO A 87 -8.28 -7.90 -12.81
N GLU A 88 -7.17 -7.99 -12.08
CA GLU A 88 -7.19 -8.66 -10.78
C GLU A 88 -8.07 -7.90 -9.79
N TRP A 89 -7.95 -6.59 -9.80
CA TRP A 89 -8.75 -5.74 -8.91
C TRP A 89 -10.23 -5.87 -9.21
N GLN A 90 -10.58 -5.86 -10.50
CA GLN A 90 -11.97 -6.01 -10.91
C GLN A 90 -12.50 -7.40 -10.54
N ALA A 91 -11.67 -8.41 -10.63
CA ALA A 91 -12.09 -9.76 -10.26
C ALA A 91 -12.42 -9.85 -8.78
N LEU A 92 -11.70 -9.13 -7.93
CA LEU A 92 -12.03 -9.10 -6.51
C LEU A 92 -13.41 -8.53 -6.27
N ASP A 93 -13.75 -7.51 -7.04
CA ASP A 93 -15.03 -6.85 -6.88
C ASP A 93 -16.16 -7.73 -7.37
N GLU A 94 -15.89 -8.57 -8.36
CA GLU A 94 -16.89 -9.44 -8.96
C GLU A 94 -17.07 -10.76 -8.22
N VAL A 95 -16.10 -11.11 -7.38
CA VAL A 95 -16.17 -12.37 -6.67
C VAL A 95 -17.29 -12.33 -5.65
N PRO A 96 -18.18 -13.32 -5.64
CA PRO A 96 -19.21 -13.36 -4.61
C PRO A 96 -18.58 -13.42 -3.22
N LYS A 97 -19.26 -12.83 -2.29
CA LYS A 97 -18.79 -12.84 -0.91
C LYS A 97 -19.03 -14.20 -0.30
N THR A 98 -18.13 -15.12 -0.54
CA THR A 98 -18.21 -16.40 0.15
C THR A 98 -17.45 -16.26 1.44
N PRO A 99 -17.99 -16.81 2.43
CA PRO A 99 -17.31 -16.78 3.69
C PRO A 99 -16.07 -17.63 3.64
N ASN A 100 -15.65 -17.62 3.24
CA ASN A 100 -14.83 -18.10 3.21
C ASN A 100 -14.08 -18.53 2.87
N CYS A 101 -14.12 -18.55 2.68
CA CYS A 101 -13.65 -18.78 2.24
C CYS A 101 -12.78 -19.21 2.59
N LYS A 102 -12.74 -19.60 2.78
CA LYS A 102 -12.18 -19.80 3.08
C LYS A 102 -11.67 -20.00 3.09
N GLY A 103 -11.71 -19.98 3.17
CA GLY A 103 -11.43 -20.00 3.09
C GLY A 103 -11.35 -19.96 3.15
#